data_e0c63bbdb56be46c4b5c51be2d15f0e0
#
_entry.id   e0c63bbdb56be46c4b5c51be2d15f0e0
#
_cell.length_a   1.000
_cell.length_b   1.000
_cell.length_c   1.000
_cell.angle_alpha   90.00
_cell.angle_beta   90.00
_cell.angle_gamma   90.00
#
_symmetry.space_group_name_H-M   'P 1'
#
loop_
_entity.id
_entity.type
_entity.pdbx_description
1 polymer ?
#
loop_
_entity_poly.entity_id
_entity_poly.type
_entity_poly.pdbx_seq_one_letter_code
_entity_poly.pdbx_strand_id
1 'polypeptide(L)'
;MKKLQFAMVGGGNGALIGDIHRIGAQFDDLAELKAGCFSRHWDKNLEAGEKWGVEPGRIYPDYHTMLEEEAKRTGEDRLDFVVVATPNNTHYEIVKDIIAHGFHIVCDKPVTFTSRESEELKALAGKLDEINATHLDRRI
;
A
#
# COMPACT_ATOMS: atom_id res chain seq x y z
N MET A 1 -11.43 -5.03 -18.86
CA MET A 1 -10.78 -3.95 -18.09
C MET A 1 -9.78 -4.56 -17.14
N LYS A 2 -8.58 -4.00 -17.11
CA LYS A 2 -7.53 -4.48 -16.21
C LYS A 2 -7.86 -4.15 -14.76
N LYS A 3 -7.70 -5.12 -13.85
CA LYS A 3 -7.86 -4.89 -12.41
C LYS A 3 -6.73 -4.02 -11.87
N LEU A 4 -7.06 -3.15 -10.94
CA LEU A 4 -6.05 -2.43 -10.18
C LEU A 4 -5.32 -3.42 -9.28
N GLN A 5 -4.04 -3.19 -9.06
CA GLN A 5 -3.23 -4.04 -8.19
C GLN A 5 -2.83 -3.27 -6.94
N PHE A 6 -2.95 -3.90 -5.79
CA PHE A 6 -2.60 -3.23 -4.55
C PHE A 6 -1.81 -4.13 -3.60
N ALA A 7 -1.13 -3.48 -2.67
CA ALA A 7 -0.46 -4.12 -1.56
C ALA A 7 -1.03 -3.63 -0.24
N MET A 8 -0.80 -4.38 0.83
CA MET A 8 -1.20 -3.98 2.17
C MET A 8 0.00 -3.94 3.10
N VAL A 9 0.02 -2.91 3.95
CA VAL A 9 0.93 -2.81 5.08
C VAL A 9 0.09 -2.96 6.35
N GLY A 10 0.36 -3.99 7.13
CA GLY A 10 -0.47 -4.35 8.28
C GLY A 10 -1.72 -5.12 7.86
N GLY A 11 -2.71 -5.15 8.73
CA GLY A 11 -4.00 -5.77 8.46
C GLY A 11 -3.98 -7.29 8.37
N GLY A 12 -3.04 -7.94 9.06
CA GLY A 12 -2.91 -9.38 9.06
C GLY A 12 -4.11 -10.11 9.64
N ASN A 13 -4.03 -11.42 9.65
CA ASN A 13 -5.12 -12.31 10.06
C ASN A 13 -5.70 -11.92 11.42
N GLY A 14 -7.01 -11.72 11.49
CA GLY A 14 -7.72 -11.29 12.69
C GLY A 14 -7.79 -9.77 12.91
N ALA A 15 -7.21 -8.96 12.04
CA ALA A 15 -7.28 -7.51 12.11
C ALA A 15 -8.52 -7.00 11.38
N LEU A 16 -9.52 -6.52 12.12
CA LEU A 16 -10.81 -6.08 11.56
C LEU A 16 -10.65 -5.01 10.46
N ILE A 17 -9.84 -4.00 10.71
CA ILE A 17 -9.67 -2.90 9.74
C ILE A 17 -8.97 -3.38 8.46
N GLY A 18 -8.02 -4.29 8.59
CA GLY A 18 -7.37 -4.91 7.43
C GLY A 18 -8.37 -5.68 6.58
N ASP A 19 -9.26 -6.45 7.21
CA ASP A 19 -10.31 -7.19 6.50
C ASP A 19 -11.27 -6.25 5.78
N ILE A 20 -11.68 -5.17 6.42
CA ILE A 20 -12.58 -4.17 5.82
C ILE A 20 -11.95 -3.57 4.55
N HIS A 21 -10.70 -3.15 4.62
CA HIS A 21 -10.00 -2.57 3.46
C HIS A 21 -9.80 -3.60 2.35
N ARG A 22 -9.34 -4.79 2.69
CA ARG A 22 -9.07 -5.84 1.72
C ARG A 22 -10.34 -6.29 0.99
N ILE A 23 -11.39 -6.58 1.75
CA ILE A 23 -12.68 -7.01 1.19
C ILE A 23 -13.29 -5.88 0.36
N GLY A 24 -13.27 -4.66 0.88
CA GLY A 24 -13.81 -3.49 0.19
C GLY A 24 -13.09 -3.22 -1.13
N ALA A 25 -11.77 -3.31 -1.16
CA ALA A 25 -10.99 -3.09 -2.37
C ALA A 25 -11.27 -4.13 -3.45
N GLN A 26 -11.60 -5.37 -3.06
CA GLN A 26 -11.84 -6.47 -3.99
C GLN A 26 -13.33 -6.70 -4.31
N PHE A 27 -14.24 -5.94 -3.68
CA PHE A 27 -15.68 -6.22 -3.69
C PHE A 27 -16.26 -6.37 -5.10
N ASP A 28 -16.01 -5.45 -5.98
CA ASP A 28 -16.55 -5.51 -7.35
C ASP A 28 -15.56 -6.11 -8.36
N ASP A 29 -14.58 -6.84 -7.87
CA ASP A 29 -13.54 -7.45 -8.69
C ASP A 29 -12.73 -6.43 -9.52
N LEU A 30 -12.65 -5.20 -9.01
CA LEU A 30 -11.92 -4.10 -9.67
C LEU A 30 -10.46 -4.00 -9.23
N ALA A 31 -10.13 -4.59 -8.09
CA ALA A 31 -8.78 -4.57 -7.54
C ALA A 31 -8.38 -5.94 -7.02
N GLU A 32 -7.09 -6.21 -7.02
CA GLU A 32 -6.52 -7.50 -6.63
C GLU A 32 -5.32 -7.31 -5.72
N LEU A 33 -5.29 -8.04 -4.60
CA LEU A 33 -4.16 -8.03 -3.67
C LEU A 33 -2.99 -8.81 -4.26
N LYS A 34 -1.86 -8.15 -4.45
CA LYS A 34 -0.68 -8.75 -5.10
C LYS A 34 0.54 -8.87 -4.19
N ALA A 35 0.65 -8.02 -3.19
CA ALA A 35 1.83 -8.00 -2.32
C ALA A 35 1.44 -7.56 -0.92
N GLY A 36 2.28 -7.82 0.03
CA GLY A 36 2.01 -7.34 1.38
C GLY A 36 3.12 -7.55 2.39
N CYS A 37 2.99 -6.78 3.44
CA CYS A 37 3.70 -6.92 4.70
C CYS A 37 2.63 -6.84 5.79
N PHE A 38 2.03 -8.00 6.10
CA PHE A 38 0.78 -8.08 6.87
C PHE A 38 1.00 -8.09 8.38
N SER A 39 2.18 -8.48 8.84
CA SER A 39 2.52 -8.59 10.26
C SER A 39 4.02 -8.42 10.45
N ARG A 40 4.39 -7.91 11.64
CA ARG A 40 5.81 -7.85 12.05
C ARG A 40 6.38 -9.22 12.40
N HIS A 41 5.53 -10.22 12.64
CA HIS A 41 5.93 -11.59 12.89
C HIS A 41 5.90 -12.36 11.57
N TRP A 42 7.07 -12.86 11.14
CA TRP A 42 7.20 -13.47 9.82
C TRP A 42 6.26 -14.65 9.58
N ASP A 43 6.09 -15.52 10.57
CA ASP A 43 5.18 -16.68 10.48
C ASP A 43 3.73 -16.25 10.23
N LYS A 44 3.28 -15.23 10.94
CA LYS A 44 1.92 -14.68 10.79
C LYS A 44 1.77 -13.92 9.47
N ASN A 45 2.81 -13.22 9.06
CA ASN A 45 2.87 -12.49 7.79
C ASN A 45 2.72 -13.46 6.61
N LEU A 46 3.50 -14.53 6.62
CA LEU A 46 3.48 -15.56 5.59
C LEU A 46 2.12 -16.27 5.55
N GLU A 47 1.59 -16.64 6.71
CA GLU A 47 0.27 -17.27 6.83
C GLU A 47 -0.83 -16.41 6.22
N ALA A 48 -0.87 -15.13 6.53
CA ALA A 48 -1.85 -14.19 5.98
C ALA A 48 -1.73 -14.08 4.46
N GLY A 49 -0.52 -13.91 3.95
CA GLY A 49 -0.27 -13.80 2.53
C GLY A 49 -0.69 -15.04 1.76
N GLU A 50 -0.35 -16.21 2.27
CA GLU A 50 -0.76 -17.48 1.66
C GLU A 50 -2.28 -17.66 1.68
N LYS A 51 -2.91 -17.33 2.79
CA LYS A 51 -4.38 -17.40 2.93
C LYS A 51 -5.10 -16.55 1.89
N TRP A 52 -4.54 -15.40 1.54
CA TRP A 52 -5.15 -14.48 0.58
C TRP A 52 -4.60 -14.59 -0.84
N GLY A 53 -3.83 -15.64 -1.11
CA GLY A 53 -3.37 -15.95 -2.45
C GLY A 53 -2.23 -15.08 -2.97
N VAL A 54 -1.49 -14.44 -2.08
CA VAL A 54 -0.32 -13.65 -2.47
C VAL A 54 0.87 -14.58 -2.73
N GLU A 55 1.56 -14.36 -3.84
CA GLU A 55 2.76 -15.13 -4.15
C GLU A 55 3.81 -14.99 -3.04
N PRO A 56 4.46 -16.08 -2.61
CA PRO A 56 5.45 -16.03 -1.53
C PRO A 56 6.56 -15.01 -1.76
N GLY A 57 6.98 -14.83 -2.99
CA GLY A 57 8.01 -13.84 -3.34
C GLY A 57 7.56 -12.38 -3.23
N ARG A 58 6.28 -12.14 -2.98
CA ARG A 58 5.70 -10.81 -2.79
C ARG A 58 5.10 -10.62 -1.40
N ILE A 59 5.46 -11.48 -0.46
CA ILE A 59 5.20 -11.32 0.97
C ILE A 59 6.53 -10.87 1.59
N TYR A 60 6.56 -9.68 2.17
CA TYR A 60 7.80 -9.02 2.58
C TYR A 60 7.91 -8.94 4.11
N PRO A 61 9.13 -9.02 4.66
CA PRO A 61 9.33 -8.96 6.12
C PRO A 61 9.04 -7.58 6.73
N ASP A 62 9.16 -6.53 5.93
CA ASP A 62 8.90 -5.17 6.36
C ASP A 62 8.44 -4.31 5.18
N TYR A 63 7.83 -3.16 5.48
CA TYR A 63 7.27 -2.31 4.42
C TYR A 63 8.35 -1.58 3.60
N HIS A 64 9.52 -1.31 4.18
CA HIS A 64 10.64 -0.70 3.44
C HIS A 64 11.09 -1.61 2.30
N THR A 65 11.35 -2.87 2.62
CA THR A 65 11.73 -3.88 1.62
C THR A 65 10.63 -4.02 0.56
N MET A 66 9.38 -4.07 0.99
CA MET A 66 8.25 -4.15 0.06
C MET A 66 8.24 -2.98 -0.92
N LEU A 67 8.34 -1.76 -0.44
CA LEU A 67 8.31 -0.57 -1.29
C LEU A 67 9.48 -0.53 -2.26
N GLU A 68 10.68 -0.88 -1.79
CA GLU A 68 11.87 -0.91 -2.64
C GLU A 68 11.74 -1.94 -3.77
N GLU A 69 11.31 -3.15 -3.45
CA GLU A 69 11.19 -4.22 -4.42
C GLU A 69 10.02 -3.99 -5.38
N GLU A 70 8.87 -3.55 -4.87
CA GLU A 70 7.70 -3.30 -5.71
C GLU A 70 7.89 -2.07 -6.61
N ALA A 71 8.66 -1.08 -6.18
CA ALA A 71 8.96 0.09 -7.00
C ALA A 71 9.83 -0.23 -8.23
N LYS A 72 10.55 -1.34 -8.22
CA LYS A 72 11.33 -1.81 -9.36
C LYS A 72 10.46 -2.41 -10.47
N ARG A 73 9.23 -2.80 -10.17
CA ARG A 73 8.31 -3.39 -11.14
C ARG A 73 7.74 -2.30 -12.05
N THR A 74 7.48 -2.66 -13.29
CA THR A 74 7.00 -1.72 -14.31
C THR A 74 5.79 -2.28 -15.05
N GLY A 75 5.08 -1.40 -15.77
CA GLY A 75 3.96 -1.78 -16.60
C GLY A 75 2.82 -2.40 -15.81
N GLU A 76 2.30 -3.48 -16.33
CA GLU A 76 1.14 -4.16 -15.75
C GLU A 76 1.42 -4.88 -14.43
N ASP A 77 2.69 -5.11 -14.13
CA ASP A 77 3.11 -5.80 -12.91
C ASP A 77 3.34 -4.85 -11.73
N ARG A 78 3.25 -3.53 -11.98
CA ARG A 78 3.43 -2.52 -10.94
C ARG A 78 2.13 -2.30 -10.17
N LEU A 79 2.27 -2.14 -8.85
CA LEU A 79 1.14 -1.78 -7.97
C LEU A 79 0.56 -0.41 -8.35
N ASP A 80 -0.76 -0.30 -8.24
CA ASP A 80 -1.46 0.96 -8.42
C ASP A 80 -1.59 1.73 -7.10
N PHE A 81 -1.81 1.02 -5.98
CA PHE A 81 -1.91 1.67 -4.68
C PHE A 81 -1.49 0.75 -3.54
N VAL A 82 -1.26 1.34 -2.38
CA VAL A 82 -0.91 0.63 -1.15
C VAL A 82 -1.91 1.00 -0.05
N VAL A 83 -2.44 -0.01 0.63
CA VAL A 83 -3.36 0.16 1.76
C VAL A 83 -2.58 0.09 3.06
N VAL A 84 -2.74 1.10 3.92
CA VAL A 84 -2.09 1.14 5.24
C VAL A 84 -3.13 0.85 6.31
N ALA A 85 -2.96 -0.29 6.99
CA ALA A 85 -3.86 -0.77 8.05
C ALA A 85 -3.06 -1.12 9.31
N THR A 86 -2.13 -0.26 9.68
CA THR A 86 -1.27 -0.38 10.85
C THR A 86 -1.79 0.48 12.00
N PRO A 87 -1.19 0.37 13.22
CA PRO A 87 -1.54 1.28 14.31
C PRO A 87 -1.36 2.75 13.95
N ASN A 88 -2.22 3.61 14.48
CA ASN A 88 -2.28 5.04 14.11
C ASN A 88 -0.96 5.79 14.21
N ASN A 89 -0.14 5.48 15.21
CA ASN A 89 1.15 6.13 15.42
C ASN A 89 2.20 5.82 14.35
N THR A 90 1.92 4.89 13.45
CA THR A 90 2.85 4.50 12.37
C THR A 90 2.48 5.08 11.02
N HIS A 91 1.30 5.67 10.88
CA HIS A 91 0.76 6.11 9.58
C HIS A 91 1.66 7.12 8.87
N TYR A 92 2.10 8.15 9.57
CA TYR A 92 2.88 9.22 8.96
C TYR A 92 4.13 8.71 8.24
N GLU A 93 4.95 7.93 8.93
CA GLU A 93 6.21 7.42 8.38
C GLU A 93 5.97 6.48 7.19
N ILE A 94 4.98 5.59 7.32
CA ILE A 94 4.66 4.63 6.27
C ILE A 94 4.11 5.35 5.03
N VAL A 95 3.16 6.26 5.23
CA VAL A 95 2.55 7.02 4.13
C VAL A 95 3.60 7.87 3.41
N LYS A 96 4.49 8.50 4.16
CA LYS A 96 5.60 9.28 3.61
C LYS A 96 6.47 8.43 2.67
N ASP A 97 6.84 7.23 3.10
CA ASP A 97 7.64 6.32 2.29
C ASP A 97 6.89 5.81 1.05
N ILE A 98 5.60 5.51 1.19
CA ILE A 98 4.76 5.09 0.05
C ILE A 98 4.72 6.18 -1.02
N ILE A 99 4.47 7.41 -0.60
CA ILE A 99 4.44 8.56 -1.51
C ILE A 99 5.81 8.76 -2.18
N ALA A 100 6.89 8.65 -1.41
CA ALA A 100 8.25 8.79 -1.93
C ALA A 100 8.60 7.75 -3.01
N HIS A 101 7.97 6.57 -2.95
CA HIS A 101 8.16 5.51 -3.96
C HIS A 101 7.17 5.64 -5.14
N GLY A 102 6.32 6.65 -5.15
CA GLY A 102 5.44 6.95 -6.28
C GLY A 102 4.13 6.15 -6.33
N PHE A 103 3.71 5.57 -5.22
CA PHE A 103 2.44 4.84 -5.14
C PHE A 103 1.32 5.72 -4.61
N HIS A 104 0.10 5.46 -5.08
CA HIS A 104 -1.10 6.00 -4.45
C HIS A 104 -1.33 5.28 -3.12
N ILE A 105 -2.06 5.93 -2.21
CA ILE A 105 -2.31 5.38 -0.87
C ILE A 105 -3.80 5.34 -0.55
N VAL A 106 -4.15 4.34 0.25
CA VAL A 106 -5.39 4.29 1.02
C VAL A 106 -4.97 4.08 2.46
N CYS A 107 -5.22 5.04 3.31
CA CYS A 107 -4.80 4.98 4.71
C CYS A 107 -6.00 5.22 5.62
N ASP A 108 -6.11 4.39 6.68
CA ASP A 108 -7.13 4.58 7.68
C ASP A 108 -6.88 5.86 8.48
N LYS A 109 -7.91 6.42 9.04
CA LYS A 109 -7.82 7.67 9.83
C LYS A 109 -7.35 7.39 11.25
N PRO A 110 -6.64 8.31 11.90
CA PRO A 110 -6.08 9.54 11.34
C PRO A 110 -4.81 9.25 10.54
N VAL A 111 -4.63 9.94 9.42
CA VAL A 111 -3.41 9.79 8.60
C VAL A 111 -2.19 10.31 9.35
N THR A 112 -2.39 11.39 10.10
CA THR A 112 -1.34 12.03 10.90
C THR A 112 -1.90 12.49 12.25
N PHE A 113 -1.00 12.81 13.18
CA PHE A 113 -1.38 13.37 14.49
C PHE A 113 -1.26 14.90 14.56
N THR A 114 -0.54 15.52 13.65
CA THR A 114 -0.30 16.97 13.67
C THR A 114 -0.60 17.61 12.32
N SER A 115 -0.97 18.89 12.33
CA SER A 115 -1.17 19.67 11.11
C SER A 115 0.10 19.78 10.29
N ARG A 116 1.25 19.87 10.96
CA ARG A 116 2.56 19.93 10.31
C ARG A 116 2.82 18.67 9.48
N GLU A 117 2.59 17.50 10.06
CA GLU A 117 2.74 16.23 9.35
C GLU A 117 1.81 16.15 8.14
N SER A 118 0.55 16.60 8.29
CA SER A 118 -0.41 16.61 7.19
C SER A 118 0.04 17.54 6.06
N GLU A 119 0.58 18.69 6.37
CA GLU A 119 1.10 19.64 5.38
C GLU A 119 2.31 19.07 4.65
N GLU A 120 3.21 18.40 5.36
CA GLU A 120 4.39 17.73 4.77
C GLU A 120 3.96 16.67 3.76
N LEU A 121 2.99 15.82 4.12
CA LEU A 121 2.48 14.78 3.23
C LEU A 121 1.78 15.39 2.00
N LYS A 122 1.01 16.46 2.20
CA LYS A 122 0.35 17.16 1.11
C LYS A 122 1.36 17.73 0.11
N ALA A 123 2.42 18.35 0.60
CA ALA A 123 3.48 18.92 -0.23
C ALA A 123 4.21 17.83 -1.02
N LEU A 124 4.50 16.70 -0.37
CA LEU A 124 5.17 15.57 -1.01
C LEU A 124 4.30 14.94 -2.08
N ALA A 125 3.01 14.75 -1.81
CA ALA A 125 2.05 14.21 -2.77
C ALA A 125 1.91 15.14 -3.98
N GLY A 126 1.88 16.46 -3.75
CA GLY A 126 1.82 17.46 -4.82
C GLY A 126 3.03 17.41 -5.74
N LYS A 127 4.22 17.22 -5.20
CA LYS A 127 5.44 17.05 -6.02
C LYS A 127 5.37 15.83 -6.90
N LEU A 128 4.83 14.73 -6.40
CA LEU A 128 4.67 13.51 -7.18
C LEU A 128 3.63 13.69 -8.28
N ASP A 129 2.56 14.41 -8.02
CA ASP A 129 1.55 14.72 -9.03
C ASP A 129 2.17 15.55 -10.17
N GLU A 130 3.01 16.52 -9.87
CA GLU A 130 3.74 17.30 -10.87
C GLU A 130 4.67 16.41 -11.72
N ILE A 131 5.41 15.51 -11.10
CA ILE A 131 6.29 14.56 -11.80
C ILE A 131 5.47 13.58 -12.64
N ASN A 132 4.36 13.09 -12.09
CA ASN A 132 3.50 12.13 -12.77
C ASN A 132 2.61 12.76 -13.84
N ALA A 133 2.35 14.05 -13.78
CA ALA A 133 1.56 14.78 -14.79
C ALA A 133 2.14 14.64 -16.21
N THR A 134 3.47 14.54 -16.31
CA THR A 134 4.15 14.30 -17.58
C THR A 134 3.98 12.87 -18.09
N HIS A 135 3.45 11.98 -17.28
CA HIS A 135 3.28 10.56 -17.61
C HIS A 135 1.83 10.09 -17.41
N LEU A 136 0.90 11.02 -17.24
CA LEU A 136 -0.48 10.74 -16.86
C LEU A 136 -1.22 9.85 -17.85
N ASP A 137 -0.97 10.06 -19.14
CA ASP A 137 -1.53 9.27 -20.23
C ASP A 137 -1.13 7.80 -20.22
N ARG A 138 -0.17 7.41 -19.41
CA ARG A 138 0.25 6.01 -19.27
C ARG A 138 -0.56 5.23 -18.24
N ARG A 139 -1.41 5.92 -17.48
CA ARG A 139 -2.13 5.32 -16.33
C ARG A 139 -3.65 5.35 -16.48
N ILE A 140 -4.12 6.05 -17.44
CA ILE A 140 -5.55 6.17 -17.71
C ILE A 140 -6.01 5.16 -18.74
#